data_63c1aa9640e9fbf983f163c27b80c5ac
#
_entry.id   63c1aa9640e9fbf983f163c27b80c5ac
#
_cell.length_a   1.000
_cell.length_b   1.000
_cell.length_c   1.000
_cell.angle_alpha   90.00
_cell.angle_beta   90.00
_cell.angle_gamma   90.00
#
_symmetry.space_group_name_H-M   'P 1'
#
loop_
_entity.id
_entity.type
_entity.pdbx_description
1 polymer ?
#
loop_
_entity_poly.entity_id
_entity_poly.type
_entity_poly.pdbx_seq_one_letter_code
_entity_poly.pdbx_strand_id
1 'polypeptide(L)'
;MTRQGVDVSRWQGDIDWAQVKASGIDFVIVKAGGSDAGFYTDKYFEKNYAGAKAAGLMVGAYYFVGKYCISALDGSADAQRFLKICEGKTFDLPLFIDIETTPFDRKRGATDAVIAFCDVIEKAGYMSGVYASKTSGFADRLEDHRLSNIIHWVAQYNNKCTYQGKYLIWQKTSKGRVPGINGNVDLDEINYKNVTKAIVNAVLNGEYGNREERRRRLTKDGYEYASVQKAVNKAVAERKKENLK
;
A
#
# COMPACT_ATOMS: atom_id res chain seq x y z
N MET A 1 -5.80 -9.00 12.86
CA MET A 1 -5.47 -7.74 13.60
C MET A 1 -5.80 -6.60 12.67
N THR A 2 -6.63 -5.65 13.12
CA THR A 2 -7.05 -4.49 12.32
C THR A 2 -6.15 -3.31 12.60
N ARG A 3 -5.72 -2.60 11.55
CA ARG A 3 -4.98 -1.34 11.61
C ARG A 3 -5.82 -0.25 10.96
N GLN A 4 -5.86 0.93 11.59
CA GLN A 4 -6.56 2.10 11.05
C GLN A 4 -5.55 3.02 10.38
N GLY A 5 -5.90 3.58 9.23
CA GLY A 5 -5.05 4.45 8.45
C GLY A 5 -5.78 5.62 7.84
N VAL A 6 -4.98 6.49 7.25
CA VAL A 6 -5.45 7.60 6.43
C VAL A 6 -4.62 7.66 5.15
N ASP A 7 -5.20 8.18 4.07
CA ASP A 7 -4.39 8.65 2.96
C ASP A 7 -4.49 10.17 2.83
N VAL A 8 -3.37 10.78 2.46
CA VAL A 8 -3.23 12.24 2.49
C VAL A 8 -2.43 12.77 1.31
N SER A 9 -2.70 14.01 0.97
CA SER A 9 -2.01 14.77 -0.06
C SER A 9 -1.88 16.26 0.34
N ARG A 10 -1.55 17.12 -0.59
CA ARG A 10 -1.59 18.56 -0.40
C ARG A 10 -2.93 19.11 0.10
N TRP A 11 -4.01 18.36 -0.09
CA TRP A 11 -5.36 18.83 0.26
C TRP A 11 -5.61 18.88 1.76
N GLN A 12 -4.90 18.09 2.56
CA GLN A 12 -4.99 18.11 4.02
C GLN A 12 -4.15 19.25 4.65
N GLY A 13 -3.30 19.91 3.85
CA GLY A 13 -2.46 21.00 4.34
C GLY A 13 -1.48 20.56 5.43
N ASP A 14 -1.33 21.39 6.44
CA ASP A 14 -0.46 21.11 7.58
C ASP A 14 -1.14 20.13 8.55
N ILE A 15 -0.45 19.05 8.87
CA ILE A 15 -0.93 17.95 9.71
C ILE A 15 -0.12 17.89 11.00
N ASP A 16 -0.79 17.79 12.13
CA ASP A 16 -0.18 17.47 13.43
C ASP A 16 -0.11 15.94 13.58
N TRP A 17 1.02 15.37 13.17
CA TRP A 17 1.22 13.93 13.17
C TRP A 17 1.25 13.30 14.57
N ALA A 18 1.58 14.06 15.60
CA ALA A 18 1.53 13.59 16.98
C ALA A 18 0.07 13.37 17.42
N GLN A 19 -0.83 14.28 17.09
CA GLN A 19 -2.27 14.11 17.34
C GLN A 19 -2.86 12.99 16.50
N VAL A 20 -2.48 12.88 15.21
CA VAL A 20 -2.90 11.76 14.34
C VAL A 20 -2.53 10.41 14.96
N LYS A 21 -1.27 10.26 15.41
CA LYS A 21 -0.83 9.02 16.08
C LYS A 21 -1.58 8.76 17.37
N ALA A 22 -1.76 9.77 18.20
CA ALA A 22 -2.47 9.66 19.48
C ALA A 22 -3.96 9.30 19.30
N SER A 23 -4.57 9.62 18.15
CA SER A 23 -5.96 9.26 17.85
C SER A 23 -6.18 7.79 17.46
N GLY A 24 -5.12 6.99 17.42
CA GLY A 24 -5.19 5.56 17.09
C GLY A 24 -4.96 5.21 15.63
N ILE A 25 -4.48 6.16 14.82
CA ILE A 25 -4.02 5.88 13.46
C ILE A 25 -2.69 5.12 13.51
N ASP A 26 -2.60 4.03 12.76
CA ASP A 26 -1.44 3.14 12.69
C ASP A 26 -0.58 3.39 11.46
N PHE A 27 -1.20 3.82 10.35
CA PHE A 27 -0.51 3.99 9.07
C PHE A 27 -1.04 5.15 8.24
N VAL A 28 -0.22 5.57 7.27
CA VAL A 28 -0.59 6.58 6.28
C VAL A 28 -0.09 6.17 4.89
N ILE A 29 -0.89 6.47 3.87
CA ILE A 29 -0.47 6.42 2.46
C ILE A 29 -0.37 7.86 1.95
N VAL A 30 0.84 8.30 1.60
CA VAL A 30 1.10 9.70 1.25
C VAL A 30 1.16 9.88 -0.26
N LYS A 31 0.43 10.87 -0.81
CA LYS A 31 0.58 11.23 -2.23
C LYS A 31 1.99 11.71 -2.51
N ALA A 32 2.70 11.03 -3.41
CA ALA A 32 4.04 11.45 -3.83
C ALA A 32 3.98 12.42 -5.01
N GLY A 33 3.04 12.22 -5.91
CA GLY A 33 2.89 13.03 -7.11
C GLY A 33 1.89 12.45 -8.08
N GLY A 34 2.00 12.82 -9.34
CA GLY A 34 1.11 12.30 -10.38
C GLY A 34 1.49 12.72 -11.78
N SER A 35 0.70 12.22 -12.75
CA SER A 35 0.83 12.54 -14.18
C SER A 35 -0.49 13.05 -14.82
N ASP A 36 -1.52 13.30 -14.02
CA ASP A 36 -2.85 13.72 -14.46
C ASP A 36 -2.90 15.17 -14.99
N ALA A 37 -2.01 16.02 -14.52
CA ALA A 37 -1.88 17.42 -14.94
C ALA A 37 -0.46 17.76 -15.44
N GLY A 38 0.18 16.84 -16.17
CA GLY A 38 1.62 16.82 -16.38
C GLY A 38 2.32 16.18 -15.18
N PHE A 39 3.66 16.06 -15.26
CA PHE A 39 4.41 15.41 -14.17
C PHE A 39 4.66 16.38 -13.03
N TYR A 40 4.27 15.99 -11.81
CA TYR A 40 4.50 16.80 -10.60
C TYR A 40 4.80 15.93 -9.39
N THR A 41 5.53 16.52 -8.44
CA THR A 41 5.64 16.03 -7.06
C THR A 41 4.60 16.75 -6.21
N ASP A 42 3.89 16.03 -5.31
CA ASP A 42 2.98 16.67 -4.37
C ASP A 42 3.77 17.57 -3.42
N LYS A 43 3.36 18.85 -3.30
CA LYS A 43 4.10 19.85 -2.54
C LYS A 43 4.22 19.56 -1.03
N TYR A 44 3.37 18.67 -0.51
CA TYR A 44 3.39 18.23 0.89
C TYR A 44 4.03 16.85 1.08
N PHE A 45 4.48 16.18 0.00
CA PHE A 45 5.01 14.82 0.10
C PHE A 45 6.13 14.71 1.14
N GLU A 46 7.16 15.54 1.02
CA GLU A 46 8.32 15.50 1.93
C GLU A 46 7.91 15.76 3.38
N LYS A 47 7.07 16.78 3.59
CA LYS A 47 6.59 17.16 4.92
C LYS A 47 5.74 16.05 5.55
N ASN A 48 4.82 15.47 4.77
CA ASN A 48 3.94 14.39 5.24
C ASN A 48 4.73 13.11 5.52
N TYR A 49 5.65 12.73 4.61
CA TYR A 49 6.52 11.58 4.80
C TYR A 49 7.35 11.72 6.09
N ALA A 50 8.07 12.82 6.23
CA ALA A 50 8.95 13.06 7.38
C ALA A 50 8.16 13.11 8.70
N GLY A 51 7.03 13.84 8.72
CA GLY A 51 6.19 13.97 9.91
C GLY A 51 5.57 12.64 10.34
N ALA A 52 5.04 11.86 9.40
CA ALA A 52 4.47 10.54 9.68
C ALA A 52 5.52 9.55 10.20
N LYS A 53 6.71 9.51 9.60
CA LYS A 53 7.83 8.67 10.08
C LYS A 53 8.28 9.09 11.47
N ALA A 54 8.42 10.37 11.74
CA ALA A 54 8.79 10.90 13.06
C ALA A 54 7.76 10.54 14.15
N ALA A 55 6.46 10.50 13.80
CA ALA A 55 5.39 10.07 14.70
C ALA A 55 5.30 8.55 14.88
N GLY A 56 6.13 7.75 14.20
CA GLY A 56 6.15 6.29 14.28
C GLY A 56 4.94 5.63 13.61
N LEU A 57 4.39 6.24 12.55
CA LEU A 57 3.40 5.63 11.69
C LEU A 57 4.06 4.70 10.66
N MET A 58 3.39 3.64 10.26
CA MET A 58 3.77 2.91 9.04
C MET A 58 3.44 3.77 7.83
N VAL A 59 4.38 3.90 6.88
CA VAL A 59 4.22 4.78 5.72
C VAL A 59 4.26 3.99 4.42
N GLY A 60 3.27 4.22 3.58
CA GLY A 60 3.25 3.91 2.15
C GLY A 60 3.15 5.19 1.33
N ALA A 61 3.13 5.04 0.02
CA ALA A 61 2.93 6.19 -0.87
C ALA A 61 2.12 5.82 -2.10
N TYR A 62 1.52 6.82 -2.77
CA TYR A 62 0.83 6.61 -4.03
C TYR A 62 1.19 7.66 -5.09
N TYR A 63 1.04 7.26 -6.34
CA TYR A 63 1.26 8.10 -7.51
C TYR A 63 0.00 8.09 -8.38
N PHE A 64 -0.62 9.26 -8.55
CA PHE A 64 -1.88 9.46 -9.26
C PHE A 64 -1.64 9.57 -10.76
N VAL A 65 -2.01 8.53 -11.52
CA VAL A 65 -1.76 8.53 -12.96
C VAL A 65 -2.87 9.21 -13.76
N GLY A 66 -2.47 9.86 -14.85
CA GLY A 66 -3.37 10.56 -15.74
C GLY A 66 -4.11 9.61 -16.70
N LYS A 67 -5.08 10.18 -17.44
CA LYS A 67 -5.95 9.47 -18.39
C LYS A 67 -5.19 8.80 -19.56
N TYR A 68 -3.95 9.18 -19.79
CA TYR A 68 -3.10 8.61 -20.85
C TYR A 68 -2.22 7.45 -20.35
N CYS A 69 -2.30 7.04 -19.09
CA CYS A 69 -1.61 5.85 -18.59
C CYS A 69 -2.35 4.58 -19.04
N ILE A 70 -2.22 4.24 -20.34
CA ILE A 70 -2.99 3.20 -21.01
C ILE A 70 -2.13 2.19 -21.79
N SER A 71 -0.85 2.11 -21.47
CA SER A 71 0.08 1.12 -22.00
C SER A 71 1.15 0.74 -20.98
N ALA A 72 1.82 -0.39 -21.18
CA ALA A 72 2.95 -0.81 -20.37
C ALA A 72 4.08 0.22 -20.34
N LEU A 73 4.28 0.95 -21.44
CA LEU A 73 5.29 2.01 -21.53
C LEU A 73 4.95 3.18 -20.61
N ASP A 74 3.68 3.61 -20.62
CA ASP A 74 3.21 4.70 -19.75
C ASP A 74 3.35 4.34 -18.28
N GLY A 75 2.90 3.14 -17.91
CA GLY A 75 3.04 2.63 -16.55
C GLY A 75 4.48 2.55 -16.07
N SER A 76 5.39 2.04 -16.92
CA SER A 76 6.82 2.00 -16.61
C SER A 76 7.41 3.40 -16.44
N ALA A 77 7.03 4.35 -17.28
CA ALA A 77 7.53 5.73 -17.23
C ALA A 77 7.04 6.43 -15.93
N ASP A 78 5.78 6.25 -15.55
CA ASP A 78 5.22 6.79 -14.30
C ASP A 78 5.89 6.17 -13.07
N ALA A 79 6.15 4.85 -13.09
CA ALA A 79 6.87 4.17 -12.02
C ALA A 79 8.30 4.71 -11.82
N GLN A 80 9.03 4.96 -12.91
CA GLN A 80 10.38 5.53 -12.84
C GLN A 80 10.37 6.94 -12.22
N ARG A 81 9.37 7.77 -12.56
CA ARG A 81 9.21 9.10 -11.94
C ARG A 81 8.86 9.00 -10.46
N PHE A 82 7.98 8.08 -10.11
CA PHE A 82 7.63 7.82 -8.72
C PHE A 82 8.85 7.37 -7.91
N LEU A 83 9.65 6.45 -8.43
CA LEU A 83 10.90 6.02 -7.79
C LEU A 83 11.87 7.17 -7.56
N LYS A 84 11.98 8.10 -8.52
CA LYS A 84 12.81 9.29 -8.34
C LYS A 84 12.33 10.19 -7.21
N ILE A 85 11.01 10.35 -7.04
CA ILE A 85 10.44 11.09 -5.89
C ILE A 85 10.72 10.35 -4.56
N CYS A 86 10.70 9.03 -4.59
CA CYS A 86 10.90 8.17 -3.42
C CYS A 86 12.38 7.88 -3.10
N GLU A 87 13.32 8.43 -3.86
CA GLU A 87 14.76 8.16 -3.69
C GLU A 87 15.23 8.45 -2.26
N GLY A 88 16.04 7.55 -1.70
CA GLY A 88 16.55 7.66 -0.33
C GLY A 88 15.53 7.41 0.79
N LYS A 89 14.28 7.07 0.47
CA LYS A 89 13.21 6.84 1.44
C LYS A 89 12.93 5.34 1.67
N THR A 90 12.47 5.03 2.87
CA THR A 90 12.03 3.67 3.23
C THR A 90 10.55 3.64 3.52
N PHE A 91 9.86 2.62 3.01
CA PHE A 91 8.42 2.47 3.18
C PHE A 91 8.08 1.17 3.91
N ASP A 92 7.08 1.23 4.77
CA ASP A 92 6.58 0.09 5.54
C ASP A 92 5.46 -0.63 4.80
N LEU A 93 4.76 0.09 3.94
CA LEU A 93 3.64 -0.34 3.11
C LEU A 93 3.99 -0.19 1.62
N PRO A 94 3.17 -0.76 0.70
CA PRO A 94 3.44 -0.67 -0.72
C PRO A 94 3.47 0.75 -1.29
N LEU A 95 4.13 0.88 -2.43
CA LEU A 95 4.04 2.00 -3.35
C LEU A 95 2.92 1.69 -4.36
N PHE A 96 1.87 2.52 -4.38
CA PHE A 96 0.67 2.25 -5.17
C PHE A 96 0.61 3.10 -6.43
N ILE A 97 0.26 2.48 -7.56
CA ILE A 97 -0.33 3.20 -8.68
C ILE A 97 -1.79 3.49 -8.35
N ASP A 98 -2.19 4.75 -8.47
CA ASP A 98 -3.57 5.19 -8.30
C ASP A 98 -4.17 5.48 -9.68
N ILE A 99 -5.12 4.63 -10.10
CA ILE A 99 -5.65 4.61 -11.46
C ILE A 99 -7.17 4.82 -11.50
N GLU A 100 -7.57 6.10 -11.62
CA GLU A 100 -8.96 6.51 -11.55
C GLU A 100 -9.47 7.23 -12.81
N THR A 101 -8.58 7.72 -13.65
CA THR A 101 -8.93 8.65 -14.74
C THR A 101 -8.81 8.05 -16.14
N THR A 102 -8.22 6.86 -16.29
CA THR A 102 -8.09 6.21 -17.61
C THR A 102 -9.46 5.88 -18.22
N PRO A 103 -9.63 6.00 -19.55
CA PRO A 103 -10.91 5.71 -20.21
C PRO A 103 -11.32 4.24 -20.05
N PHE A 104 -12.63 3.98 -19.92
CA PHE A 104 -13.16 2.62 -19.74
C PHE A 104 -12.95 1.72 -20.96
N ASP A 105 -12.89 2.29 -22.16
CA ASP A 105 -12.60 1.57 -23.40
C ASP A 105 -11.12 1.19 -23.57
N ARG A 106 -10.26 1.64 -22.64
CA ARG A 106 -8.83 1.32 -22.59
C ARG A 106 -8.45 0.32 -21.49
N LYS A 107 -9.42 -0.46 -21.04
CA LYS A 107 -9.32 -1.40 -19.92
C LYS A 107 -8.06 -2.28 -19.97
N ARG A 108 -7.78 -2.93 -21.11
CA ARG A 108 -6.59 -3.75 -21.30
C ARG A 108 -5.30 -2.95 -21.15
N GLY A 109 -5.21 -1.80 -21.82
CA GLY A 109 -4.01 -0.96 -21.77
C GLY A 109 -3.76 -0.38 -20.40
N ALA A 110 -4.81 0.04 -19.68
CA ALA A 110 -4.74 0.48 -18.29
C ALA A 110 -4.23 -0.65 -17.37
N THR A 111 -4.68 -1.89 -17.61
CA THR A 111 -4.19 -3.06 -16.88
C THR A 111 -2.73 -3.36 -17.19
N ASP A 112 -2.31 -3.28 -18.46
CA ASP A 112 -0.91 -3.43 -18.86
C ASP A 112 -0.01 -2.36 -18.20
N ALA A 113 -0.51 -1.12 -18.06
CA ALA A 113 0.17 -0.05 -17.34
C ALA A 113 0.37 -0.38 -15.86
N VAL A 114 -0.67 -0.87 -15.17
CA VAL A 114 -0.58 -1.29 -13.77
C VAL A 114 0.46 -2.39 -13.59
N ILE A 115 0.46 -3.42 -14.43
CA ILE A 115 1.41 -4.54 -14.34
C ILE A 115 2.84 -4.02 -14.52
N ALA A 116 3.09 -3.23 -15.58
CA ALA A 116 4.42 -2.70 -15.86
C ALA A 116 4.92 -1.72 -14.77
N PHE A 117 4.03 -0.90 -14.21
CA PHE A 117 4.34 -0.03 -13.08
C PHE A 117 4.80 -0.86 -11.87
N CYS A 118 4.02 -1.87 -11.49
CA CYS A 118 4.34 -2.72 -10.35
C CYS A 118 5.65 -3.48 -10.54
N ASP A 119 5.92 -3.98 -11.74
CA ASP A 119 7.18 -4.65 -12.08
C ASP A 119 8.41 -3.74 -11.90
N VAL A 120 8.31 -2.47 -12.29
CA VAL A 120 9.39 -1.48 -12.10
C VAL A 120 9.62 -1.19 -10.63
N ILE A 121 8.56 -0.99 -9.85
CA ILE A 121 8.62 -0.76 -8.40
C ILE A 121 9.24 -1.96 -7.66
N GLU A 122 8.82 -3.19 -8.03
CA GLU A 122 9.35 -4.41 -7.41
C GLU A 122 10.83 -4.67 -7.74
N LYS A 123 11.25 -4.40 -8.97
CA LYS A 123 12.67 -4.47 -9.38
C LYS A 123 13.56 -3.48 -8.63
N ALA A 124 13.00 -2.35 -8.20
CA ALA A 124 13.69 -1.39 -7.35
C ALA A 124 13.72 -1.78 -5.85
N GLY A 125 13.14 -2.94 -5.48
CA GLY A 125 13.17 -3.49 -4.11
C GLY A 125 12.02 -3.05 -3.21
N TYR A 126 11.03 -2.30 -3.74
CA TYR A 126 9.85 -1.90 -2.96
C TYR A 126 8.68 -2.88 -3.16
N MET A 127 7.76 -2.90 -2.21
CA MET A 127 6.46 -3.53 -2.42
C MET A 127 5.63 -2.64 -3.35
N SER A 128 4.90 -3.24 -4.28
CA SER A 128 4.00 -2.55 -5.20
C SER A 128 2.54 -2.88 -4.96
N GLY A 129 1.64 -2.02 -5.39
CA GLY A 129 0.22 -2.26 -5.35
C GLY A 129 -0.56 -1.35 -6.30
N VAL A 130 -1.86 -1.60 -6.42
CA VAL A 130 -2.79 -0.80 -7.20
C VAL A 130 -3.93 -0.31 -6.31
N TYR A 131 -4.21 0.99 -6.40
CA TYR A 131 -5.43 1.59 -5.86
C TYR A 131 -6.42 1.82 -6.98
N ALA A 132 -7.65 1.43 -6.72
CA ALA A 132 -8.81 1.77 -7.54
C ALA A 132 -10.11 1.60 -6.74
N SER A 133 -11.19 2.24 -7.20
CA SER A 133 -12.51 1.96 -6.65
C SER A 133 -12.99 0.56 -7.04
N LYS A 134 -13.81 -0.05 -6.19
CA LYS A 134 -14.38 -1.38 -6.44
C LYS A 134 -15.10 -1.46 -7.79
N THR A 135 -15.96 -0.49 -8.10
CA THR A 135 -16.84 -0.52 -9.29
C THR A 135 -16.15 0.15 -10.48
N SER A 136 -16.05 1.47 -10.50
CA SER A 136 -15.48 2.22 -11.64
C SER A 136 -14.00 1.93 -11.90
N GLY A 137 -13.26 1.36 -10.94
CA GLY A 137 -11.89 0.93 -11.07
C GLY A 137 -11.77 -0.55 -11.43
N PHE A 138 -11.82 -1.43 -10.42
CA PHE A 138 -11.55 -2.86 -10.63
C PHE A 138 -12.57 -3.54 -11.54
N ALA A 139 -13.86 -3.22 -11.47
CA ALA A 139 -14.85 -3.86 -12.34
C ALA A 139 -14.89 -3.25 -13.76
N ASP A 140 -14.83 -1.93 -13.88
CA ASP A 140 -15.10 -1.27 -15.16
C ASP A 140 -13.82 -0.88 -15.93
N ARG A 141 -12.75 -0.44 -15.23
CA ARG A 141 -11.55 0.16 -15.82
C ARG A 141 -10.39 -0.81 -15.98
N LEU A 142 -10.35 -1.90 -15.19
CA LEU A 142 -9.25 -2.85 -15.14
C LEU A 142 -9.70 -4.29 -15.44
N GLU A 143 -8.84 -5.07 -16.05
CA GLU A 143 -8.97 -6.53 -16.17
C GLU A 143 -8.49 -7.17 -14.85
N ASP A 144 -9.30 -7.06 -13.81
CA ASP A 144 -8.97 -7.40 -12.41
C ASP A 144 -8.39 -8.82 -12.24
N HIS A 145 -8.90 -9.79 -13.01
CA HIS A 145 -8.39 -11.18 -12.99
C HIS A 145 -6.90 -11.29 -13.33
N ARG A 146 -6.33 -10.35 -14.08
CA ARG A 146 -4.89 -10.29 -14.43
C ARG A 146 -4.04 -9.69 -13.29
N LEU A 147 -4.67 -9.03 -12.34
CA LEU A 147 -4.01 -8.34 -11.23
C LEU A 147 -3.96 -9.17 -9.94
N SER A 148 -4.39 -10.43 -9.95
CA SER A 148 -4.48 -11.31 -8.78
C SER A 148 -3.15 -11.46 -8.00
N ASN A 149 -2.03 -11.17 -8.65
CA ASN A 149 -0.70 -11.20 -8.07
C ASN A 149 -0.21 -9.84 -7.55
N ILE A 150 -0.98 -8.76 -7.70
CA ILE A 150 -0.66 -7.41 -7.24
C ILE A 150 -1.42 -7.15 -5.94
N ILE A 151 -0.85 -6.35 -5.03
CA ILE A 151 -1.52 -5.94 -3.80
C ILE A 151 -2.59 -4.90 -4.15
N HIS A 152 -3.84 -5.14 -3.71
CA HIS A 152 -4.95 -4.23 -3.95
C HIS A 152 -5.20 -3.32 -2.74
N TRP A 153 -5.41 -2.04 -3.02
CA TRP A 153 -6.01 -1.06 -2.15
C TRP A 153 -7.34 -0.65 -2.78
N VAL A 154 -8.44 -1.04 -2.16
CA VAL A 154 -9.80 -0.95 -2.73
C VAL A 154 -10.56 0.19 -2.09
N ALA A 155 -11.04 1.14 -2.89
CA ALA A 155 -11.99 2.13 -2.41
C ALA A 155 -13.43 1.63 -2.58
N GLN A 156 -14.13 1.59 -1.47
CA GLN A 156 -15.57 1.35 -1.42
C GLN A 156 -16.15 2.00 -0.17
N TYR A 157 -16.86 3.11 -0.35
CA TYR A 157 -17.45 3.87 0.76
C TYR A 157 -18.70 3.17 1.27
N ASN A 158 -18.52 2.33 2.28
CA ASN A 158 -19.57 1.51 2.86
C ASN A 158 -19.19 1.06 4.28
N ASN A 159 -20.11 0.37 4.99
CA ASN A 159 -19.86 -0.22 6.31
C ASN A 159 -19.01 -1.50 6.26
N LYS A 160 -18.90 -2.15 5.09
CA LYS A 160 -18.03 -3.29 4.83
C LYS A 160 -17.56 -3.30 3.39
N CYS A 161 -16.36 -3.79 3.16
CA CYS A 161 -15.88 -4.06 1.81
C CYS A 161 -16.57 -5.31 1.26
N THR A 162 -17.16 -5.19 0.07
CA THR A 162 -17.80 -6.30 -0.65
C THR A 162 -17.08 -6.66 -1.94
N TYR A 163 -15.82 -6.21 -2.09
CA TYR A 163 -14.95 -6.65 -3.17
C TYR A 163 -14.64 -8.14 -3.01
N GLN A 164 -14.74 -8.91 -4.09
CA GLN A 164 -14.62 -10.38 -4.02
C GLN A 164 -13.18 -10.88 -4.18
N GLY A 165 -12.27 -10.03 -4.68
CA GLY A 165 -10.84 -10.34 -4.80
C GLY A 165 -10.10 -10.22 -3.47
N LYS A 166 -8.82 -10.58 -3.49
CA LYS A 166 -7.93 -10.32 -2.34
C LYS A 166 -7.56 -8.85 -2.32
N TYR A 167 -7.58 -8.23 -1.15
CA TYR A 167 -7.07 -6.88 -0.94
C TYR A 167 -6.33 -6.79 0.39
N LEU A 168 -5.42 -5.85 0.48
CA LEU A 168 -4.69 -5.54 1.71
C LEU A 168 -5.36 -4.35 2.43
N ILE A 169 -5.69 -3.29 1.69
CA ILE A 169 -6.20 -2.04 2.24
C ILE A 169 -7.59 -1.78 1.67
N TRP A 170 -8.47 -1.33 2.54
CA TRP A 170 -9.80 -0.85 2.20
C TRP A 170 -9.96 0.61 2.60
N GLN A 171 -10.15 1.50 1.61
CA GLN A 171 -10.56 2.89 1.82
C GLN A 171 -12.08 2.93 1.98
N LYS A 172 -12.53 3.23 3.20
CA LYS A 172 -13.94 3.07 3.60
C LYS A 172 -14.78 4.33 3.53
N THR A 173 -14.15 5.50 3.48
CA THR A 173 -14.82 6.80 3.37
C THR A 173 -13.84 7.90 3.00
N SER A 174 -14.32 8.94 2.32
CA SER A 174 -13.59 10.20 2.06
C SER A 174 -14.05 11.35 2.97
N LYS A 175 -14.84 11.07 4.01
CA LYS A 175 -15.43 12.06 4.92
C LYS A 175 -15.04 11.83 6.37
N GLY A 176 -13.90 11.19 6.59
CA GLY A 176 -13.35 10.94 7.93
C GLY A 176 -12.94 12.24 8.63
N ARG A 177 -12.87 12.16 9.95
CA ARG A 177 -12.34 13.22 10.81
C ARG A 177 -11.32 12.60 11.75
N VAL A 178 -10.09 13.13 11.71
CA VAL A 178 -8.98 12.64 12.55
C VAL A 178 -8.36 13.84 13.27
N PRO A 179 -8.19 13.79 14.59
CA PRO A 179 -7.45 14.81 15.31
C PRO A 179 -6.08 15.05 14.70
N GLY A 180 -5.71 16.31 14.51
CA GLY A 180 -4.46 16.69 13.84
C GLY A 180 -4.59 16.93 12.33
N ILE A 181 -5.73 16.62 11.71
CA ILE A 181 -6.02 16.90 10.30
C ILE A 181 -7.21 17.84 10.20
N ASN A 182 -7.04 18.94 9.46
CA ASN A 182 -8.12 19.89 9.22
C ASN A 182 -9.01 19.42 8.06
N GLY A 183 -10.32 19.40 8.28
CA GLY A 183 -11.28 19.04 7.25
C GLY A 183 -11.48 17.53 7.12
N ASN A 184 -11.95 17.09 5.94
CA ASN A 184 -12.15 15.69 5.63
C ASN A 184 -10.83 15.02 5.26
N VAL A 185 -10.75 13.73 5.62
CA VAL A 185 -9.64 12.85 5.24
C VAL A 185 -10.19 11.47 4.90
N ASP A 186 -9.54 10.79 3.97
CA ASP A 186 -9.83 9.42 3.63
C ASP A 186 -9.42 8.48 4.77
N LEU A 187 -10.31 7.54 5.14
CA LEU A 187 -10.03 6.55 6.17
C LEU A 187 -9.84 5.18 5.56
N ASP A 188 -8.74 4.56 5.94
CA ASP A 188 -8.30 3.27 5.48
C ASP A 188 -8.28 2.22 6.58
N GLU A 189 -8.39 0.96 6.18
CA GLU A 189 -8.33 -0.17 7.09
C GLU A 189 -7.52 -1.31 6.49
N ILE A 190 -6.62 -1.90 7.29
CA ILE A 190 -5.94 -3.16 6.98
C ILE A 190 -6.42 -4.21 7.97
N ASN A 191 -6.91 -5.34 7.46
CA ASN A 191 -7.29 -6.51 8.26
C ASN A 191 -6.26 -7.63 8.08
N TYR A 192 -5.18 -7.60 8.87
CA TYR A 192 -4.17 -8.65 8.83
C TYR A 192 -4.70 -9.98 9.37
N LYS A 193 -4.31 -11.06 8.70
CA LYS A 193 -4.55 -12.43 9.15
C LYS A 193 -3.87 -12.71 10.48
N ASN A 194 -4.48 -13.58 11.28
CA ASN A 194 -3.87 -14.04 12.53
C ASN A 194 -2.63 -14.90 12.26
N VAL A 195 -1.58 -14.69 13.07
CA VAL A 195 -0.37 -15.51 13.03
C VAL A 195 -0.69 -16.88 13.66
N THR A 196 -0.55 -17.94 12.88
CA THR A 196 -0.77 -19.33 13.29
C THR A 196 0.54 -20.12 13.30
N LYS A 197 0.55 -21.30 13.93
CA LYS A 197 1.69 -22.23 13.85
C LYS A 197 2.03 -22.60 12.39
N ALA A 198 1.00 -22.71 11.52
CA ALA A 198 1.20 -23.06 10.11
C ALA A 198 2.06 -22.01 9.39
N ILE A 199 1.74 -20.71 9.51
CA ILE A 199 2.53 -19.65 8.87
C ILE A 199 3.94 -19.56 9.45
N VAL A 200 4.11 -19.76 10.77
CA VAL A 200 5.43 -19.80 11.41
C VAL A 200 6.29 -20.94 10.84
N ASN A 201 5.72 -22.14 10.71
CA ASN A 201 6.42 -23.29 10.13
C ASN A 201 6.75 -23.07 8.65
N ALA A 202 5.83 -22.54 7.84
CA ALA A 202 6.07 -22.20 6.44
C ALA A 202 7.27 -21.24 6.29
N VAL A 203 7.37 -20.23 7.16
CA VAL A 203 8.55 -19.34 7.19
C VAL A 203 9.82 -20.05 7.58
N LEU A 204 9.77 -20.93 8.60
CA LEU A 204 10.93 -21.71 9.06
C LEU A 204 11.40 -22.71 8.00
N ASN A 205 10.49 -23.23 7.17
CA ASN A 205 10.79 -24.12 6.04
C ASN A 205 11.32 -23.38 4.80
N GLY A 206 11.40 -22.01 4.85
CA GLY A 206 11.92 -21.21 3.75
C GLY A 206 10.90 -20.85 2.66
N GLU A 207 9.63 -21.22 2.81
CA GLU A 207 8.57 -20.99 1.79
C GLU A 207 8.33 -19.51 1.49
N TYR A 208 8.67 -18.63 2.44
CA TYR A 208 8.56 -17.18 2.30
C TYR A 208 9.88 -16.46 1.95
N GLY A 209 10.95 -17.20 1.64
CA GLY A 209 12.25 -16.60 1.35
C GLY A 209 12.85 -15.86 2.54
N ASN A 210 13.68 -14.84 2.28
CA ASN A 210 14.42 -14.10 3.31
C ASN A 210 14.22 -12.59 3.18
N ARG A 211 14.45 -11.84 4.28
CA ARG A 211 14.51 -10.37 4.33
C ARG A 211 13.33 -9.70 3.62
N GLU A 212 13.59 -8.85 2.63
CA GLU A 212 12.56 -8.09 1.89
C GLU A 212 11.64 -8.99 1.07
N GLU A 213 12.13 -10.10 0.52
CA GLU A 213 11.29 -11.09 -0.16
C GLU A 213 10.26 -11.69 0.80
N ARG A 214 10.68 -12.07 2.00
CA ARG A 214 9.77 -12.56 3.05
C ARG A 214 8.72 -11.52 3.41
N ARG A 215 9.15 -10.28 3.59
CA ARG A 215 8.25 -9.18 3.91
C ARG A 215 7.20 -9.01 2.82
N ARG A 216 7.62 -8.94 1.56
CA ARG A 216 6.73 -8.81 0.41
C ARG A 216 5.72 -9.95 0.31
N ARG A 217 6.17 -11.22 0.41
CA ARG A 217 5.29 -12.38 0.31
C ARG A 217 4.28 -12.44 1.46
N LEU A 218 4.70 -12.21 2.70
CA LEU A 218 3.80 -12.19 3.85
C LEU A 218 2.76 -11.08 3.74
N THR A 219 3.18 -9.86 3.36
CA THR A 219 2.25 -8.74 3.18
C THR A 219 1.24 -9.03 2.08
N LYS A 220 1.67 -9.59 0.95
CA LYS A 220 0.80 -10.01 -0.16
C LYS A 220 -0.22 -11.07 0.26
N ASP A 221 0.17 -11.97 1.16
CA ASP A 221 -0.71 -12.98 1.72
C ASP A 221 -1.59 -12.45 2.87
N GLY A 222 -1.49 -11.15 3.19
CA GLY A 222 -2.30 -10.47 4.20
C GLY A 222 -1.81 -10.69 5.64
N TYR A 223 -0.53 -10.97 5.83
CA TYR A 223 0.09 -11.05 7.16
C TYR A 223 0.90 -9.81 7.47
N GLU A 224 0.86 -9.35 8.72
CA GLU A 224 1.77 -8.33 9.21
C GLU A 224 3.16 -8.93 9.44
N TYR A 225 4.14 -8.51 8.64
CA TYR A 225 5.51 -9.04 8.69
C TYR A 225 6.11 -9.03 10.09
N ALA A 226 5.99 -7.91 10.83
CA ALA A 226 6.56 -7.77 12.16
C ALA A 226 6.00 -8.81 13.15
N SER A 227 4.70 -9.06 13.10
CA SER A 227 4.02 -10.04 13.96
C SER A 227 4.45 -11.47 13.64
N VAL A 228 4.56 -11.82 12.35
CA VAL A 228 5.05 -13.14 11.93
C VAL A 228 6.51 -13.31 12.32
N GLN A 229 7.36 -12.32 12.05
CA GLN A 229 8.79 -12.40 12.37
C GLN A 229 9.04 -12.54 13.89
N LYS A 230 8.26 -11.83 14.71
CA LYS A 230 8.30 -11.98 16.19
C LYS A 230 7.97 -13.41 16.61
N ALA A 231 6.94 -14.02 16.03
CA ALA A 231 6.56 -15.40 16.33
C ALA A 231 7.61 -16.41 15.86
N VAL A 232 8.20 -16.20 14.68
CA VAL A 232 9.32 -17.02 14.15
C VAL A 232 10.53 -16.95 15.08
N ASN A 233 10.94 -15.75 15.49
CA ASN A 233 12.08 -15.57 16.39
C ASN A 233 11.86 -16.28 17.74
N LYS A 234 10.63 -16.22 18.28
CA LYS A 234 10.24 -16.95 19.49
C LYS A 234 10.38 -18.47 19.31
N ALA A 235 9.83 -19.02 18.22
CA ALA A 235 9.92 -20.46 17.91
C ALA A 235 11.37 -20.94 17.74
N VAL A 236 12.25 -20.14 17.12
CA VAL A 236 13.68 -20.46 17.01
C VAL A 236 14.35 -20.48 18.38
N ALA A 237 14.04 -19.53 19.26
CA ALA A 237 14.61 -19.48 20.61
C ALA A 237 14.16 -20.67 21.48
N GLU A 238 12.93 -21.12 21.35
CA GLU A 238 12.39 -22.29 22.04
C GLU A 238 13.10 -23.58 21.59
N ARG A 239 13.25 -23.81 20.27
CA ARG A 239 13.97 -24.95 19.70
C ARG A 239 15.44 -25.02 20.17
N LYS A 240 16.12 -23.86 20.26
CA LYS A 240 17.51 -23.82 20.79
C LYS A 240 17.59 -24.25 22.25
N LYS A 241 16.62 -23.89 23.09
CA LYS A 241 16.58 -24.29 24.51
C LYS A 241 16.31 -25.80 24.69
N GLU A 242 15.50 -26.37 23.80
CA GLU A 242 15.20 -27.82 23.81
C GLU A 242 16.40 -28.65 23.39
N ASN A 243 17.23 -28.17 22.43
CA ASN A 243 18.44 -28.87 21.95
C ASN A 243 19.64 -28.73 22.89
N LEU A 244 19.55 -27.89 23.94
CA LEU A 244 20.59 -27.69 24.96
C LEU A 244 20.32 -28.47 26.25
N LYS A 245 19.20 -29.21 26.30
CA LYS A 245 18.84 -30.14 27.39
C LYS A 245 19.11 -31.59 27.01
#